data_5fa2c4a2f30d239a32fd641eb219a4d5
#
_entry.id   5fa2c4a2f30d239a32fd641eb219a4d5
#
_cell.length_a   1.000
_cell.length_b   1.000
_cell.length_c   1.000
_cell.angle_alpha   90.00
_cell.angle_beta   90.00
_cell.angle_gamma   90.00
#
_symmetry.space_group_name_H-M   'P 1'
#
loop_
_entity.id
_entity.type
_entity.pdbx_description
1 polymer ?
#
loop_
_entity_poly.entity_id
_entity_poly.type
_entity_poly.pdbx_seq_one_letter_code
_entity_poly.pdbx_strand_id
1 'polypeptide(L)'
;SLDIAKGETLAVVGPNGAGKSTFLLALAHLIKSSKGEITFHGKPQKEWHDLEYRRKIAFVFQDPLLMDMSVRENIALGLKFRKMDKNETSERVYKWAKAMGVEKLLARRAAQLSGGEAQRVSLARAFVLDPELLLMDEPFSAVDPQTREKLLEDLSKVLTEDHRTTIFVTHNLKEAAQFGDRVAVIIGGELKQVGKAEQIKDKPADSSVRDFVRAL
;
A
#
# COMPACT_ATOMS: atom_id res chain seq x y z
N SER A 1 -21.19 3.89 -0.29
CA SER A 1 -20.21 3.99 0.83
C SER A 1 -19.34 2.75 0.87
N LEU A 2 -18.17 2.85 1.47
CA LEU A 2 -17.21 1.77 1.68
C LEU A 2 -16.67 1.89 3.10
N ASP A 3 -16.89 0.88 3.90
CA ASP A 3 -16.37 0.79 5.26
C ASP A 3 -15.24 -0.25 5.29
N ILE A 4 -14.15 0.07 6.00
CA ILE A 4 -12.96 -0.78 6.12
C ILE A 4 -12.71 -1.01 7.61
N ALA A 5 -12.68 -2.27 8.02
CA ALA A 5 -12.47 -2.63 9.41
C ALA A 5 -11.00 -2.44 9.82
N LYS A 6 -10.77 -2.22 11.11
CA LYS A 6 -9.41 -2.18 11.63
C LYS A 6 -8.73 -3.55 11.44
N GLY A 7 -7.53 -3.55 10.90
CA GLY A 7 -6.76 -4.77 10.60
C GLY A 7 -7.16 -5.45 9.30
N GLU A 8 -8.14 -4.92 8.57
CA GLU A 8 -8.56 -5.46 7.28
C GLU A 8 -7.57 -5.08 6.18
N THR A 9 -7.32 -6.02 5.28
CA THR A 9 -6.65 -5.77 4.00
C THR A 9 -7.67 -5.70 2.88
N LEU A 10 -7.90 -4.50 2.33
CA LEU A 10 -8.79 -4.27 1.20
C LEU A 10 -7.98 -4.16 -0.10
N ALA A 11 -8.24 -5.04 -1.05
CA ALA A 11 -7.76 -4.90 -2.41
C ALA A 11 -8.68 -4.02 -3.23
N VAL A 12 -8.13 -3.08 -4.00
CA VAL A 12 -8.90 -2.24 -4.93
C VAL A 12 -8.48 -2.59 -6.35
N VAL A 13 -9.42 -3.07 -7.15
CA VAL A 13 -9.18 -3.48 -8.53
C VAL A 13 -10.06 -2.71 -9.52
N GLY A 14 -9.65 -2.67 -10.76
CA GLY A 14 -10.40 -2.02 -11.83
C GLY A 14 -9.50 -1.69 -13.01
N PRO A 15 -10.06 -1.33 -14.17
CA PRO A 15 -9.30 -0.96 -15.37
C PRO A 15 -8.42 0.27 -15.14
N ASN A 16 -7.45 0.47 -16.03
CA ASN A 16 -6.62 1.68 -16.01
C ASN A 16 -7.50 2.92 -16.20
N GLY A 17 -7.19 3.98 -15.46
CA GLY A 17 -7.99 5.21 -15.48
C GLY A 17 -9.30 5.16 -14.66
N ALA A 18 -9.61 4.05 -13.97
CA ALA A 18 -10.82 3.92 -13.14
C ALA A 18 -10.84 4.80 -11.88
N GLY A 19 -9.75 5.53 -11.57
CA GLY A 19 -9.68 6.40 -10.39
C GLY A 19 -9.08 5.76 -9.13
N LYS A 20 -8.51 4.55 -9.23
CA LYS A 20 -7.94 3.80 -8.09
C LYS A 20 -6.86 4.58 -7.33
N SER A 21 -5.84 5.08 -8.04
CA SER A 21 -4.77 5.91 -7.45
C SER A 21 -5.32 7.22 -6.87
N THR A 22 -6.27 7.85 -7.56
CA THR A 22 -6.96 9.06 -7.06
C THR A 22 -7.68 8.78 -5.75
N PHE A 23 -8.32 7.63 -5.62
CA PHE A 23 -8.95 7.19 -4.38
C PHE A 23 -7.92 7.07 -3.24
N LEU A 24 -6.77 6.41 -3.48
CA LEU A 24 -5.71 6.32 -2.46
C LEU A 24 -5.15 7.70 -2.08
N LEU A 25 -4.93 8.58 -3.06
CA LEU A 25 -4.44 9.95 -2.80
C LEU A 25 -5.42 10.76 -1.96
N ALA A 26 -6.74 10.60 -2.18
CA ALA A 26 -7.76 11.23 -1.36
C ALA A 26 -7.75 10.68 0.09
N LEU A 27 -7.62 9.35 0.25
CA LEU A 27 -7.48 8.73 1.57
C LEU A 27 -6.22 9.21 2.30
N ALA A 28 -5.11 9.42 1.60
CA ALA A 28 -3.87 9.95 2.17
C ALA A 28 -3.91 11.45 2.48
N HIS A 29 -5.02 12.13 2.16
CA HIS A 29 -5.16 13.60 2.24
C HIS A 29 -4.08 14.35 1.44
N LEU A 30 -3.69 13.78 0.30
CA LEU A 30 -2.78 14.40 -0.66
C LEU A 30 -3.54 15.19 -1.72
N ILE A 31 -4.81 14.84 -1.95
CA ILE A 31 -5.77 15.60 -2.77
C ILE A 31 -7.06 15.78 -1.98
N LYS A 32 -7.80 16.85 -2.28
CA LYS A 32 -9.11 17.11 -1.67
C LYS A 32 -10.19 16.33 -2.41
N SER A 33 -11.09 15.68 -1.66
CA SER A 33 -12.30 15.11 -2.25
C SER A 33 -13.24 16.23 -2.69
N SER A 34 -13.82 16.10 -3.88
CA SER A 34 -14.80 17.08 -4.40
C SER A 34 -16.20 16.84 -3.84
N LYS A 35 -16.54 15.62 -3.47
CA LYS A 35 -17.85 15.21 -2.91
C LYS A 35 -17.66 14.06 -1.93
N GLY A 36 -18.63 13.89 -1.04
CA GLY A 36 -18.60 12.84 -0.02
C GLY A 36 -17.74 13.20 1.19
N GLU A 37 -17.62 12.27 2.09
CA GLU A 37 -16.85 12.42 3.32
C GLU A 37 -16.00 11.19 3.57
N ILE A 38 -14.77 11.41 4.02
CA ILE A 38 -13.86 10.37 4.51
C ILE A 38 -13.80 10.50 6.02
N THR A 39 -14.03 9.40 6.72
CA THR A 39 -13.88 9.33 8.18
C THR A 39 -12.74 8.40 8.55
N PHE A 40 -11.97 8.78 9.56
CA PHE A 40 -10.89 7.96 10.11
C PHE A 40 -11.04 7.94 11.64
N HIS A 41 -11.17 6.75 12.23
CA HIS A 41 -11.54 6.59 13.63
C HIS A 41 -12.83 7.33 14.03
N GLY A 42 -13.83 7.31 13.14
CA GLY A 42 -15.11 7.98 13.38
C GLY A 42 -15.07 9.50 13.29
N LYS A 43 -13.90 10.10 13.03
CA LYS A 43 -13.72 11.54 12.88
C LYS A 43 -13.56 11.91 11.41
N PRO A 44 -14.32 12.92 10.89
CA PRO A 44 -14.15 13.40 9.53
C PRO A 44 -12.71 13.84 9.23
N GLN A 45 -12.18 13.45 8.03
CA GLN A 45 -10.81 13.76 7.62
C GLN A 45 -10.51 15.27 7.69
N LYS A 46 -11.47 16.11 7.30
CA LYS A 46 -11.35 17.59 7.31
C LYS A 46 -11.15 18.19 8.71
N GLU A 47 -11.47 17.44 9.78
CA GLU A 47 -11.33 17.88 11.18
C GLU A 47 -9.99 17.50 11.80
N TRP A 48 -9.19 16.71 11.09
CA TRP A 48 -7.84 16.37 11.50
C TRP A 48 -6.86 17.47 11.13
N HIS A 49 -5.87 17.71 11.98
CA HIS A 49 -4.70 18.49 11.56
C HIS A 49 -3.91 17.68 10.53
N ASP A 50 -3.57 18.29 9.40
CA ASP A 50 -2.95 17.60 8.24
C ASP A 50 -1.72 16.76 8.60
N LEU A 51 -0.83 17.30 9.44
CA LEU A 51 0.39 16.58 9.83
C LEU A 51 0.08 15.39 10.74
N GLU A 52 -0.87 15.54 11.66
CA GLU A 52 -1.30 14.47 12.56
C GLU A 52 -1.93 13.33 11.77
N TYR A 53 -2.85 13.65 10.87
CA TYR A 53 -3.49 12.67 9.98
C TYR A 53 -2.46 11.92 9.13
N ARG A 54 -1.61 12.64 8.41
CA ARG A 54 -0.58 12.04 7.53
C ARG A 54 0.46 11.21 8.29
N ARG A 55 0.72 11.47 9.56
CA ARG A 55 1.61 10.66 10.39
C ARG A 55 1.04 9.28 10.74
N LYS A 56 -0.28 9.12 10.65
CA LYS A 56 -0.96 7.83 10.87
C LYS A 56 -0.98 6.96 9.62
N ILE A 57 -0.61 7.50 8.46
CA ILE A 57 -0.70 6.84 7.16
C ILE A 57 0.71 6.70 6.57
N ALA A 58 0.99 5.54 5.96
CA ALA A 58 2.11 5.40 5.04
C ALA A 58 1.59 5.12 3.63
N PHE A 59 2.27 5.69 2.64
CA PHE A 59 1.94 5.51 1.24
C PHE A 59 3.12 4.89 0.49
N VAL A 60 2.87 3.79 -0.21
CA VAL A 60 3.82 3.16 -1.13
C VAL A 60 3.33 3.44 -2.54
N PHE A 61 4.11 4.20 -3.29
CA PHE A 61 3.83 4.53 -4.68
C PHE A 61 4.22 3.38 -5.61
N GLN A 62 3.67 3.37 -6.80
CA GLN A 62 4.00 2.43 -7.87
C GLN A 62 5.49 2.46 -8.17
N ASP A 63 6.07 3.66 -8.35
CA ASP A 63 7.51 3.86 -8.41
C ASP A 63 8.08 4.01 -7.00
N PRO A 64 9.22 3.37 -6.67
CA PRO A 64 9.80 3.40 -5.32
C PRO A 64 10.13 4.80 -4.80
N LEU A 65 10.39 5.79 -5.69
CA LEU A 65 10.71 7.18 -5.37
C LEU A 65 11.76 7.30 -4.25
N LEU A 66 12.86 6.56 -4.38
CA LEU A 66 13.95 6.61 -3.41
C LEU A 66 14.80 7.88 -3.63
N MET A 67 15.23 8.46 -2.51
CA MET A 67 16.16 9.59 -2.54
C MET A 67 17.57 9.11 -2.85
N ASP A 68 18.40 9.95 -3.48
CA ASP A 68 19.81 9.62 -3.80
C ASP A 68 20.68 9.63 -2.54
N MET A 69 20.46 8.63 -1.71
CA MET A 69 21.19 8.36 -0.47
C MET A 69 21.25 6.85 -0.23
N SER A 70 21.87 6.40 0.86
CA SER A 70 21.94 4.98 1.19
C SER A 70 20.55 4.38 1.47
N VAL A 71 20.43 3.04 1.37
CA VAL A 71 19.24 2.29 1.75
C VAL A 71 18.87 2.58 3.21
N ARG A 72 19.85 2.56 4.11
CA ARG A 72 19.64 2.90 5.53
C ARG A 72 19.00 4.27 5.71
N GLU A 73 19.52 5.27 4.99
CA GLU A 73 19.01 6.64 5.10
C GLU A 73 17.62 6.79 4.51
N ASN A 74 17.33 6.11 3.39
CA ASN A 74 16.00 6.07 2.81
C ASN A 74 14.96 5.51 3.79
N ILE A 75 15.25 4.37 4.42
CA ILE A 75 14.35 3.75 5.41
C ILE A 75 14.21 4.67 6.64
N ALA A 76 15.30 5.25 7.15
CA ALA A 76 15.30 6.10 8.33
C ALA A 76 14.64 7.48 8.14
N LEU A 77 14.41 7.92 6.90
CA LEU A 77 14.07 9.30 6.57
C LEU A 77 12.86 9.82 7.35
N GLY A 78 11.77 9.07 7.36
CA GLY A 78 10.56 9.45 8.05
C GLY A 78 10.71 9.49 9.58
N LEU A 79 11.53 8.59 10.15
CA LEU A 79 11.86 8.58 11.58
C LEU A 79 12.68 9.82 11.98
N LYS A 80 13.63 10.23 11.12
CA LYS A 80 14.40 11.49 11.31
C LYS A 80 13.47 12.71 11.36
N PHE A 81 12.49 12.79 10.45
CA PHE A 81 11.49 13.87 10.47
C PHE A 81 10.61 13.85 11.74
N ARG A 82 10.39 12.67 12.32
CA ARG A 82 9.70 12.51 13.60
C ARG A 82 10.60 12.78 14.82
N LYS A 83 11.88 13.10 14.60
CA LYS A 83 12.91 13.33 15.65
C LYS A 83 13.07 12.14 16.62
N MET A 84 12.93 10.93 16.09
CA MET A 84 13.11 9.70 16.86
C MET A 84 14.57 9.54 17.29
N ASP A 85 14.79 8.93 18.45
CA ASP A 85 16.13 8.61 18.97
C ASP A 85 16.95 7.79 17.96
N LYS A 86 18.28 7.98 17.96
CA LYS A 86 19.18 7.33 17.01
C LYS A 86 19.26 5.81 17.19
N ASN A 87 19.24 5.32 18.44
CA ASN A 87 19.32 3.89 18.72
C ASN A 87 18.03 3.22 18.29
N GLU A 88 16.87 3.76 18.69
CA GLU A 88 15.56 3.28 18.27
C GLU A 88 15.40 3.32 16.73
N THR A 89 15.86 4.39 16.09
CA THR A 89 15.88 4.49 14.62
C THR A 89 16.69 3.36 14.00
N SER A 90 17.89 3.07 14.54
CA SER A 90 18.77 2.02 14.02
C SER A 90 18.15 0.63 14.14
N GLU A 91 17.54 0.33 15.29
CA GLU A 91 16.85 -0.94 15.54
C GLU A 91 15.66 -1.15 14.62
N ARG A 92 14.79 -0.13 14.48
CA ARG A 92 13.63 -0.19 13.59
C ARG A 92 14.04 -0.34 12.12
N VAL A 93 15.05 0.40 11.68
CA VAL A 93 15.60 0.29 10.32
C VAL A 93 16.10 -1.12 10.05
N TYR A 94 16.87 -1.70 10.98
CA TYR A 94 17.39 -3.05 10.81
C TYR A 94 16.28 -4.10 10.81
N LYS A 95 15.30 -3.99 11.72
CA LYS A 95 14.12 -4.86 11.77
C LYS A 95 13.41 -4.91 10.41
N TRP A 96 13.07 -3.75 9.86
CA TRP A 96 12.30 -3.69 8.62
C TRP A 96 13.13 -3.97 7.37
N ALA A 97 14.42 -3.62 7.37
CA ALA A 97 15.33 -4.05 6.31
C ALA A 97 15.44 -5.58 6.24
N LYS A 98 15.50 -6.26 7.39
CA LYS A 98 15.54 -7.72 7.49
C LYS A 98 14.21 -8.33 7.06
N ALA A 99 13.08 -7.81 7.52
CA ALA A 99 11.75 -8.28 7.12
C ALA A 99 11.52 -8.19 5.60
N MET A 100 12.08 -7.17 4.94
CA MET A 100 12.02 -6.98 3.48
C MET A 100 13.21 -7.60 2.72
N GLY A 101 14.13 -8.29 3.40
CA GLY A 101 15.27 -8.96 2.79
C GLY A 101 16.32 -8.03 2.16
N VAL A 102 16.45 -6.80 2.67
CA VAL A 102 17.38 -5.78 2.19
C VAL A 102 18.46 -5.37 3.22
N GLU A 103 18.59 -6.12 4.31
CA GLU A 103 19.54 -5.81 5.39
C GLU A 103 20.99 -5.76 4.92
N LYS A 104 21.36 -6.60 3.93
CA LYS A 104 22.72 -6.62 3.33
C LYS A 104 22.98 -5.42 2.43
N LEU A 105 21.95 -4.68 2.06
CA LEU A 105 22.02 -3.54 1.15
C LEU A 105 22.05 -2.20 1.89
N LEU A 106 22.00 -2.18 3.22
CA LEU A 106 21.85 -0.96 4.02
C LEU A 106 22.87 0.13 3.73
N ALA A 107 24.11 -0.24 3.37
CA ALA A 107 25.18 0.71 3.01
C ALA A 107 25.18 1.11 1.53
N ARG A 108 24.41 0.39 0.67
CA ARG A 108 24.37 0.65 -0.78
C ARG A 108 23.57 1.90 -1.09
N ARG A 109 23.97 2.66 -2.13
CA ARG A 109 23.21 3.80 -2.63
C ARG A 109 21.96 3.33 -3.39
N ALA A 110 20.87 4.06 -3.25
CA ALA A 110 19.59 3.73 -3.90
C ALA A 110 19.71 3.62 -5.43
N ALA A 111 20.54 4.45 -6.04
CA ALA A 111 20.78 4.42 -7.50
C ALA A 111 21.42 3.12 -8.01
N GLN A 112 21.94 2.27 -7.13
CA GLN A 112 22.60 0.99 -7.48
C GLN A 112 21.67 -0.22 -7.28
N LEU A 113 20.42 -0.01 -6.92
CA LEU A 113 19.45 -1.07 -6.65
C LEU A 113 18.74 -1.51 -7.93
N SER A 114 18.46 -2.81 -8.02
CA SER A 114 17.48 -3.30 -8.99
C SER A 114 16.07 -2.79 -8.66
N GLY A 115 15.13 -2.85 -9.62
CA GLY A 115 13.74 -2.44 -9.39
C GLY A 115 13.08 -3.16 -8.22
N GLY A 116 13.28 -4.48 -8.10
CA GLY A 116 12.76 -5.27 -6.98
C GLY A 116 13.41 -4.91 -5.63
N GLU A 117 14.72 -4.66 -5.59
CA GLU A 117 15.41 -4.18 -4.39
C GLU A 117 14.91 -2.79 -3.97
N ALA A 118 14.73 -1.89 -4.92
CA ALA A 118 14.21 -0.55 -4.67
C ALA A 118 12.77 -0.60 -4.12
N GLN A 119 11.93 -1.49 -4.64
CA GLN A 119 10.57 -1.68 -4.14
C GLN A 119 10.55 -2.24 -2.72
N ARG A 120 11.41 -3.21 -2.39
CA ARG A 120 11.59 -3.72 -1.03
C ARG A 120 12.04 -2.62 -0.04
N VAL A 121 12.91 -1.74 -0.48
CA VAL A 121 13.34 -0.57 0.32
C VAL A 121 12.19 0.41 0.50
N SER A 122 11.36 0.66 -0.52
CA SER A 122 10.17 1.51 -0.41
C SER A 122 9.16 0.95 0.59
N LEU A 123 8.92 -0.36 0.57
CA LEU A 123 8.09 -1.04 1.57
C LEU A 123 8.68 -0.91 2.99
N ALA A 124 9.98 -1.21 3.18
CA ALA A 124 10.64 -1.05 4.47
C ALA A 124 10.52 0.39 5.00
N ARG A 125 10.65 1.40 4.11
CA ARG A 125 10.47 2.82 4.43
C ARG A 125 9.05 3.17 4.89
N ALA A 126 8.04 2.48 4.38
CA ALA A 126 6.65 2.66 4.80
C ALA A 126 6.39 1.99 6.15
N PHE A 127 6.80 0.74 6.29
CA PHE A 127 6.56 -0.06 7.51
C PHE A 127 7.31 0.46 8.74
N VAL A 128 8.52 1.03 8.57
CA VAL A 128 9.33 1.55 9.68
C VAL A 128 8.63 2.66 10.48
N LEU A 129 7.69 3.36 9.84
CA LEU A 129 6.92 4.44 10.45
C LEU A 129 5.82 3.98 11.39
N ASP A 130 5.55 2.67 11.42
CA ASP A 130 4.46 2.08 12.18
C ASP A 130 3.11 2.77 11.94
N PRO A 131 2.65 2.85 10.67
CA PRO A 131 1.40 3.53 10.32
C PRO A 131 0.18 2.73 10.79
N GLU A 132 -0.90 3.43 11.10
CA GLU A 132 -2.20 2.81 11.39
C GLU A 132 -2.93 2.37 10.11
N LEU A 133 -2.64 3.04 8.98
CA LEU A 133 -3.16 2.73 7.66
C LEU A 133 -2.02 2.68 6.64
N LEU A 134 -1.89 1.56 5.96
CA LEU A 134 -0.95 1.39 4.85
C LEU A 134 -1.70 1.48 3.51
N LEU A 135 -1.29 2.39 2.67
CA LEU A 135 -1.80 2.57 1.31
C LEU A 135 -0.72 2.16 0.32
N MET A 136 -1.06 1.30 -0.65
CA MET A 136 -0.10 0.84 -1.65
C MET A 136 -0.72 0.93 -3.05
N ASP A 137 -0.08 1.68 -3.94
CA ASP A 137 -0.52 1.84 -5.32
C ASP A 137 0.34 0.98 -6.24
N GLU A 138 -0.22 -0.11 -6.75
CA GLU A 138 0.42 -1.11 -7.62
C GLU A 138 1.84 -1.50 -7.17
N PRO A 139 2.03 -1.94 -5.91
CA PRO A 139 3.35 -2.09 -5.31
C PRO A 139 4.24 -3.16 -5.96
N PHE A 140 3.70 -3.93 -6.91
CA PHE A 140 4.41 -5.02 -7.57
C PHE A 140 4.63 -4.82 -9.07
N SER A 141 4.12 -3.72 -9.65
CA SER A 141 4.13 -3.50 -11.10
C SER A 141 5.53 -3.35 -11.70
N ALA A 142 6.46 -2.75 -10.95
CA ALA A 142 7.84 -2.50 -11.38
C ALA A 142 8.80 -3.68 -11.12
N VAL A 143 8.28 -4.84 -10.66
CA VAL A 143 9.09 -5.99 -10.26
C VAL A 143 8.94 -7.12 -11.28
N ASP A 144 10.07 -7.75 -11.66
CA ASP A 144 10.07 -8.91 -12.54
C ASP A 144 9.27 -10.09 -11.94
N PRO A 145 8.74 -11.02 -12.75
CA PRO A 145 7.81 -12.05 -12.28
C PRO A 145 8.35 -12.94 -11.14
N GLN A 146 9.62 -13.35 -11.20
CA GLN A 146 10.20 -14.24 -10.18
C GLN A 146 10.40 -13.53 -8.85
N THR A 147 10.92 -12.29 -8.90
CA THR A 147 11.10 -11.45 -7.72
C THR A 147 9.74 -11.03 -7.13
N ARG A 148 8.72 -10.85 -7.99
CA ARG A 148 7.35 -10.50 -7.59
C ARG A 148 6.74 -11.58 -6.70
N GLU A 149 6.77 -12.86 -7.10
CA GLU A 149 6.20 -13.94 -6.30
C GLU A 149 6.81 -13.98 -4.89
N LYS A 150 8.14 -13.90 -4.81
CA LYS A 150 8.83 -13.87 -3.52
C LYS A 150 8.49 -12.63 -2.68
N LEU A 151 8.37 -11.46 -3.31
CA LEU A 151 7.97 -10.23 -2.61
C LEU A 151 6.54 -10.34 -2.09
N LEU A 152 5.64 -10.94 -2.87
CA LEU A 152 4.27 -11.23 -2.49
C LEU A 152 4.21 -12.13 -1.25
N GLU A 153 4.96 -13.24 -1.22
CA GLU A 153 5.02 -14.14 -0.07
C GLU A 153 5.55 -13.44 1.19
N ASP A 154 6.65 -12.69 1.05
CA ASP A 154 7.27 -11.97 2.15
C ASP A 154 6.31 -10.91 2.74
N LEU A 155 5.64 -10.15 1.86
CA LEU A 155 4.68 -9.12 2.28
C LEU A 155 3.43 -9.73 2.93
N SER A 156 2.93 -10.86 2.39
CA SER A 156 1.78 -11.57 2.97
C SER A 156 2.04 -11.96 4.42
N LYS A 157 3.21 -12.54 4.70
CA LYS A 157 3.61 -12.91 6.06
C LYS A 157 3.62 -11.70 6.98
N VAL A 158 4.24 -10.60 6.52
CA VAL A 158 4.32 -9.36 7.30
C VAL A 158 2.93 -8.79 7.59
N LEU A 159 2.03 -8.73 6.60
CA LEU A 159 0.67 -8.21 6.79
C LEU A 159 -0.17 -9.07 7.72
N THR A 160 -0.03 -10.40 7.62
CA THR A 160 -0.75 -11.34 8.50
C THR A 160 -0.28 -11.23 9.96
N GLU A 161 1.03 -11.08 10.21
CA GLU A 161 1.56 -10.95 11.56
C GLU A 161 1.29 -9.57 12.19
N ASP A 162 1.26 -8.53 11.37
CA ASP A 162 1.18 -7.14 11.84
C ASP A 162 -0.28 -6.66 12.03
N HIS A 163 -1.27 -7.37 11.48
CA HIS A 163 -2.70 -7.05 11.54
C HIS A 163 -3.00 -5.57 11.24
N ARG A 164 -2.27 -4.99 10.29
CA ARG A 164 -2.35 -3.58 9.94
C ARG A 164 -3.47 -3.35 8.93
N THR A 165 -4.26 -2.30 9.14
CA THR A 165 -5.23 -1.89 8.14
C THR A 165 -4.51 -1.49 6.86
N THR A 166 -4.82 -2.17 5.77
CA THR A 166 -4.11 -2.01 4.50
C THR A 166 -5.10 -1.84 3.35
N ILE A 167 -4.85 -0.88 2.48
CA ILE A 167 -5.56 -0.74 1.21
C ILE A 167 -4.52 -0.79 0.10
N PHE A 168 -4.66 -1.72 -0.81
CA PHE A 168 -3.75 -1.78 -1.95
C PHE A 168 -4.49 -1.85 -3.28
N VAL A 169 -3.95 -1.13 -4.25
CA VAL A 169 -4.43 -1.13 -5.62
C VAL A 169 -3.62 -2.14 -6.42
N THR A 170 -4.30 -2.95 -7.20
CA THR A 170 -3.68 -3.83 -8.19
C THR A 170 -4.60 -4.01 -9.40
N HIS A 171 -4.03 -4.28 -10.55
CA HIS A 171 -4.78 -4.72 -11.72
C HIS A 171 -4.85 -6.26 -11.82
N ASN A 172 -4.25 -7.01 -10.87
CA ASN A 172 -4.17 -8.45 -10.86
C ASN A 172 -5.10 -9.06 -9.80
N LEU A 173 -6.15 -9.75 -10.25
CA LEU A 173 -7.13 -10.36 -9.35
C LEU A 173 -6.52 -11.50 -8.49
N LYS A 174 -5.45 -12.17 -8.97
CA LYS A 174 -4.76 -13.20 -8.16
C LYS A 174 -4.06 -12.55 -6.96
N GLU A 175 -3.40 -11.41 -7.15
CA GLU A 175 -2.82 -10.64 -6.05
C GLU A 175 -3.92 -10.19 -5.08
N ALA A 176 -5.03 -9.65 -5.61
CA ALA A 176 -6.17 -9.25 -4.80
C ALA A 176 -6.76 -10.40 -3.98
N ALA A 177 -6.85 -11.60 -4.55
CA ALA A 177 -7.33 -12.80 -3.87
C ALA A 177 -6.35 -13.35 -2.82
N GLN A 178 -5.05 -13.18 -3.05
CA GLN A 178 -4.01 -13.69 -2.16
C GLN A 178 -3.84 -12.84 -0.89
N PHE A 179 -4.03 -11.52 -0.98
CA PHE A 179 -3.77 -10.59 0.11
C PHE A 179 -5.02 -9.96 0.71
N GLY A 180 -6.07 -9.76 -0.11
CA GLY A 180 -7.25 -9.03 0.31
C GLY A 180 -8.23 -9.91 1.09
N ASP A 181 -8.62 -9.45 2.26
CA ASP A 181 -9.78 -10.00 2.97
C ASP A 181 -11.05 -9.75 2.14
N ARG A 182 -11.13 -8.56 1.54
CA ARG A 182 -12.15 -8.18 0.55
C ARG A 182 -11.53 -7.48 -0.65
N VAL A 183 -12.26 -7.51 -1.73
CA VAL A 183 -11.92 -6.84 -2.99
C VAL A 183 -13.01 -5.82 -3.31
N ALA A 184 -12.60 -4.58 -3.60
CA ALA A 184 -13.46 -3.51 -4.10
C ALA A 184 -13.18 -3.29 -5.59
N VAL A 185 -14.21 -3.39 -6.42
CA VAL A 185 -14.12 -3.17 -7.87
C VAL A 185 -14.55 -1.75 -8.20
N ILE A 186 -13.64 -0.96 -8.77
CA ILE A 186 -13.91 0.41 -9.23
C ILE A 186 -13.85 0.44 -10.76
N ILE A 187 -14.93 0.89 -11.39
CA ILE A 187 -15.04 1.05 -12.84
C ILE A 187 -15.66 2.41 -13.14
N GLY A 188 -15.03 3.21 -14.01
CA GLY A 188 -15.53 4.54 -14.40
C GLY A 188 -15.65 5.52 -13.21
N GLY A 189 -14.80 5.40 -12.19
CA GLY A 189 -14.84 6.24 -10.98
C GLY A 189 -15.91 5.82 -9.96
N GLU A 190 -16.61 4.70 -10.17
CA GLU A 190 -17.66 4.23 -9.29
C GLU A 190 -17.30 2.89 -8.64
N LEU A 191 -17.63 2.74 -7.36
CA LEU A 191 -17.56 1.46 -6.65
C LEU A 191 -18.71 0.57 -7.15
N LYS A 192 -18.38 -0.50 -7.89
CA LYS A 192 -19.38 -1.41 -8.49
C LYS A 192 -19.70 -2.59 -7.59
N GLN A 193 -18.69 -3.16 -6.93
CA GLN A 193 -18.88 -4.33 -6.08
C GLN A 193 -17.83 -4.38 -4.99
N VAL A 194 -18.20 -4.91 -3.81
CA VAL A 194 -17.29 -5.26 -2.73
C VAL A 194 -17.63 -6.66 -2.25
N GLY A 195 -16.63 -7.51 -2.06
CA GLY A 195 -16.84 -8.86 -1.57
C GLY A 195 -15.53 -9.66 -1.55
N LYS A 196 -15.59 -10.94 -1.23
CA LYS A 196 -14.44 -11.84 -1.39
C LYS A 196 -14.12 -12.03 -2.87
N ALA A 197 -12.86 -12.29 -3.20
CA ALA A 197 -12.41 -12.45 -4.60
C ALA A 197 -13.23 -13.52 -5.36
N GLU A 198 -13.53 -14.64 -4.71
CA GLU A 198 -14.35 -15.71 -5.28
C GLU A 198 -15.77 -15.23 -5.59
N GLN A 199 -16.37 -14.43 -4.69
CA GLN A 199 -17.71 -13.89 -4.92
C GLN A 199 -17.76 -12.94 -6.11
N ILE A 200 -16.72 -12.12 -6.29
CA ILE A 200 -16.62 -11.20 -7.44
C ILE A 200 -16.48 -11.98 -8.74
N LYS A 201 -15.68 -13.05 -8.72
CA LYS A 201 -15.48 -13.94 -9.87
C LYS A 201 -16.75 -14.70 -10.26
N ASP A 202 -17.42 -15.32 -9.28
CA ASP A 202 -18.53 -16.23 -9.52
C ASP A 202 -19.89 -15.53 -9.68
N LYS A 203 -20.04 -14.38 -9.01
CA LYS A 203 -21.29 -13.58 -8.97
C LYS A 203 -21.01 -12.10 -9.18
N PRO A 204 -20.56 -11.70 -10.40
CA PRO A 204 -20.36 -10.28 -10.71
C PRO A 204 -21.67 -9.50 -10.62
N ALA A 205 -21.62 -8.30 -10.01
CA ALA A 205 -22.80 -7.48 -9.72
C ALA A 205 -23.49 -6.98 -11.01
N ASP A 206 -22.73 -6.73 -12.06
CA ASP A 206 -23.26 -6.29 -13.36
C ASP A 206 -22.37 -6.78 -14.53
N SER A 207 -22.73 -6.40 -15.76
CA SER A 207 -21.98 -6.75 -16.96
C SER A 207 -20.58 -6.14 -16.96
N SER A 208 -20.40 -4.92 -16.45
CA SER A 208 -19.10 -4.24 -16.45
C SER A 208 -18.09 -4.95 -15.51
N VAL A 209 -18.54 -5.42 -14.36
CA VAL A 209 -17.72 -6.24 -13.45
C VAL A 209 -17.40 -7.59 -14.08
N ARG A 210 -18.40 -8.22 -14.74
CA ARG A 210 -18.22 -9.51 -15.44
C ARG A 210 -17.17 -9.41 -16.53
N ASP A 211 -17.26 -8.38 -17.36
CA ASP A 211 -16.34 -8.17 -18.49
C ASP A 211 -14.92 -7.86 -17.98
N PHE A 212 -14.81 -7.07 -16.91
CA PHE A 212 -13.53 -6.79 -16.25
C PHE A 212 -12.88 -8.07 -15.71
N VAL A 213 -13.64 -8.92 -14.97
CA VAL A 213 -13.12 -10.18 -14.40
C VAL A 213 -12.71 -11.18 -15.50
N ARG A 214 -13.40 -11.21 -16.65
CA ARG A 214 -13.03 -12.07 -17.78
C ARG A 214 -11.77 -11.62 -18.52
N ALA A 215 -11.43 -10.34 -18.44
CA ALA A 215 -10.26 -9.76 -19.09
C ALA A 215 -8.95 -9.90 -18.25
N LEU A 216 -9.04 -10.41 -17.02
CA LEU A 216 -7.92 -10.64 -16.08
C LEU A 216 -7.45 -12.10 -16.10
#